data_44457c72437fd8830b7e28c9e8f4222c
#
_entry.id   44457c72437fd8830b7e28c9e8f4222c
#
_cell.length_a   1.000
_cell.length_b   1.000
_cell.length_c   1.000
_cell.angle_alpha   90.00
_cell.angle_beta   90.00
_cell.angle_gamma   90.00
#
_symmetry.space_group_name_H-M   'P 1'
#
loop_
_entity.id
_entity.type
_entity.pdbx_description
1 polymer ?
#
loop_
_entity_poly.entity_id
_entity_poly.type
_entity_poly.pdbx_seq_one_letter_code
_entity_poly.pdbx_strand_id
1 'polypeptide(L)'
;GYELVYSPHITKGALFETSGHLQWYEEGMFPAMHLDAEHDADGVVTKPGQDYYLKPMNCPFHNLIFRARGRSYRELPLRLAEFGTVYRYEKSGTLSGLTRVRGLTQDDAHIYVTPDQVKAEVASQLQFVLET
;
A
#
# COMPACT_ATOMS: atom_id res chain seq x y z
N GLY A 1 2.20 5.05 -20.76
CA GLY A 1 1.79 3.76 -20.49
C GLY A 1 1.61 3.38 -19.01
N TYR A 2 1.11 4.30 -18.12
CA TYR A 2 0.72 3.95 -16.75
C TYR A 2 -0.79 3.78 -16.66
N GLU A 3 -1.24 2.77 -15.90
CA GLU A 3 -2.64 2.60 -15.50
C GLU A 3 -2.84 3.28 -14.15
N LEU A 4 -3.76 4.26 -14.09
CA LEU A 4 -4.10 4.92 -12.83
C LEU A 4 -5.02 4.03 -12.00
N VAL A 5 -4.65 3.85 -10.73
CA VAL A 5 -5.43 3.10 -9.74
C VAL A 5 -5.70 3.98 -8.52
N TYR A 6 -6.66 3.58 -7.71
CA TYR A 6 -6.99 4.23 -6.46
C TYR A 6 -7.23 3.16 -5.38
N SER A 7 -6.34 3.10 -4.40
CA SER A 7 -6.41 2.11 -3.34
C SER A 7 -7.04 2.66 -2.06
N PRO A 8 -7.72 1.82 -1.27
CA PRO A 8 -8.33 2.24 -0.01
C PRO A 8 -7.29 2.76 0.98
N HIS A 9 -7.69 3.73 1.81
CA HIS A 9 -6.84 4.25 2.89
C HIS A 9 -6.81 3.32 4.11
N ILE A 10 -7.89 2.54 4.29
CA ILE A 10 -8.12 1.66 5.44
C ILE A 10 -8.27 0.24 4.93
N THR A 11 -7.64 -0.71 5.59
CA THR A 11 -7.77 -2.14 5.27
C THR A 11 -7.65 -3.02 6.51
N LYS A 12 -8.08 -4.27 6.36
CA LYS A 12 -7.94 -5.30 7.39
C LYS A 12 -6.47 -5.64 7.65
N GLY A 13 -6.15 -5.97 8.90
CA GLY A 13 -4.81 -6.35 9.33
C GLY A 13 -4.17 -7.48 8.53
N ALA A 14 -4.97 -8.45 8.08
CA ALA A 14 -4.50 -9.59 7.29
C ALA A 14 -3.67 -9.23 6.04
N LEU A 15 -3.94 -8.09 5.40
CA LEU A 15 -3.12 -7.63 4.28
C LEU A 15 -1.72 -7.26 4.75
N PHE A 16 -1.61 -6.56 5.87
CA PHE A 16 -0.33 -6.13 6.41
C PHE A 16 0.45 -7.24 7.11
N GLU A 17 -0.22 -8.27 7.62
CA GLU A 17 0.41 -9.52 8.04
C GLU A 17 1.05 -10.22 6.85
N THR A 18 0.28 -10.44 5.77
CA THR A 18 0.75 -11.11 4.55
C THR A 18 1.92 -10.38 3.88
N SER A 19 1.89 -9.06 3.88
CA SER A 19 2.94 -8.22 3.28
C SER A 19 4.14 -7.96 4.20
N GLY A 20 4.09 -8.45 5.45
CA GLY A 20 5.14 -8.27 6.45
C GLY A 20 5.21 -6.88 7.10
N HIS A 21 4.27 -5.99 6.81
CA HIS A 21 4.29 -4.63 7.37
C HIS A 21 4.11 -4.62 8.88
N LEU A 22 3.24 -5.46 9.44
CA LEU A 22 3.07 -5.57 10.89
C LEU A 22 4.30 -6.15 11.58
N GLN A 23 5.09 -6.96 10.88
CA GLN A 23 6.32 -7.54 11.43
C GLN A 23 7.49 -6.54 11.44
N TRP A 24 7.60 -5.69 10.41
CA TRP A 24 8.79 -4.87 10.18
C TRP A 24 8.58 -3.38 10.34
N TYR A 25 7.31 -2.91 10.27
CA TYR A 25 6.93 -1.50 10.23
C TYR A 25 5.89 -1.09 11.27
N GLU A 26 5.53 -1.97 12.21
CA GLU A 26 4.47 -1.73 13.19
C GLU A 26 4.65 -0.39 13.93
N GLU A 27 5.89 -0.08 14.36
CA GLU A 27 6.19 1.20 15.04
C GLU A 27 5.93 2.44 14.18
N GLY A 28 5.97 2.29 12.86
CA GLY A 28 5.71 3.36 11.89
C GLY A 28 4.25 3.42 11.42
N MET A 29 3.39 2.55 11.90
CA MET A 29 1.97 2.51 11.57
C MET A 29 1.13 3.14 12.68
N PHE A 30 0.04 3.82 12.32
CA PHE A 30 -0.97 4.21 13.30
C PHE A 30 -1.56 2.96 13.96
N PRO A 31 -1.90 3.02 15.26
CA PRO A 31 -2.52 1.90 15.95
C PRO A 31 -3.77 1.40 15.24
N ALA A 32 -4.05 0.12 15.39
CA ALA A 32 -5.25 -0.49 14.82
C ALA A 32 -6.52 0.21 15.31
N MET A 33 -7.49 0.32 14.41
CA MET A 33 -8.88 0.65 14.73
C MET A 33 -9.61 -0.67 14.92
N HIS A 34 -10.00 -0.97 16.17
CA HIS A 34 -10.66 -2.21 16.52
C HIS A 34 -12.19 -2.09 16.35
N LEU A 35 -12.78 -3.05 15.65
CA LEU A 35 -14.22 -3.28 15.66
C LEU A 35 -14.51 -4.51 16.53
N ASP A 36 -15.39 -4.34 17.49
CA ASP A 36 -15.79 -5.41 18.41
C ASP A 36 -16.51 -6.54 17.68
N ALA A 37 -16.51 -7.72 18.32
CA ALA A 37 -17.29 -8.85 17.82
C ALA A 37 -18.79 -8.56 17.96
N GLU A 38 -19.57 -9.01 16.97
CA GLU A 38 -21.03 -8.97 17.02
C GLU A 38 -21.54 -10.28 17.66
N HIS A 39 -22.55 -10.17 18.52
CA HIS A 39 -23.15 -11.30 19.22
C HIS A 39 -24.67 -11.36 18.92
N ASP A 40 -25.25 -12.55 18.95
CA ASP A 40 -26.69 -12.71 18.90
C ASP A 40 -27.35 -12.53 20.28
N ALA A 41 -28.67 -12.73 20.36
CA ALA A 41 -29.44 -12.56 21.59
C ALA A 41 -29.01 -13.57 22.69
N ASP A 42 -28.41 -14.67 22.32
CA ASP A 42 -27.93 -15.75 23.21
C ASP A 42 -26.46 -15.55 23.59
N GLY A 43 -25.81 -14.47 23.13
CA GLY A 43 -24.42 -14.13 23.42
C GLY A 43 -23.40 -14.91 22.55
N VAL A 44 -23.84 -15.61 21.52
CA VAL A 44 -22.95 -16.32 20.59
C VAL A 44 -22.34 -15.34 19.61
N VAL A 45 -21.02 -15.44 19.38
CA VAL A 45 -20.33 -14.59 18.39
C VAL A 45 -20.84 -14.91 17.00
N THR A 46 -21.51 -13.96 16.36
CA THR A 46 -21.99 -14.05 14.98
C THR A 46 -20.99 -13.53 13.98
N LYS A 47 -20.14 -12.56 14.43
CA LYS A 47 -19.06 -12.00 13.64
C LYS A 47 -17.88 -11.67 14.55
N PRO A 48 -16.69 -12.19 14.26
CA PRO A 48 -15.50 -11.91 15.06
C PRO A 48 -15.10 -10.45 14.98
N GLY A 49 -14.46 -9.95 16.03
CA GLY A 49 -13.83 -8.64 16.03
C GLY A 49 -12.76 -8.53 14.94
N GLN A 50 -12.51 -7.33 14.47
CA GLN A 50 -11.64 -7.10 13.33
C GLN A 50 -10.82 -5.82 13.50
N ASP A 51 -9.52 -5.92 13.28
CA ASP A 51 -8.63 -4.78 13.25
C ASP A 51 -8.49 -4.21 11.84
N TYR A 52 -8.58 -2.87 11.76
CA TYR A 52 -8.33 -2.10 10.56
C TYR A 52 -7.17 -1.15 10.78
N TYR A 53 -6.40 -0.90 9.73
CA TYR A 53 -5.22 -0.05 9.76
C TYR A 53 -5.28 0.99 8.66
N LEU A 54 -4.71 2.17 8.93
CA LEU A 54 -4.37 3.15 7.91
C LEU A 54 -3.14 2.67 7.13
N LYS A 55 -3.15 2.79 5.82
CA LYS A 55 -2.03 2.33 4.99
C LYS A 55 -0.79 3.21 5.17
N PRO A 56 0.37 2.64 5.48
CA PRO A 56 1.64 3.36 5.51
C PRO A 56 2.31 3.44 4.13
N MET A 57 1.89 2.58 3.19
CA MET A 57 2.42 2.46 1.83
C MET A 57 1.33 1.95 0.88
N ASN A 58 1.46 2.24 -0.42
CA ASN A 58 0.53 1.76 -1.45
C ASN A 58 0.90 0.37 -1.99
N CYS A 59 2.15 -0.09 -1.78
CA CYS A 59 2.70 -1.32 -2.34
C CYS A 59 1.81 -2.56 -2.16
N PRO A 60 1.27 -2.87 -0.96
CA PRO A 60 0.43 -4.05 -0.76
C PRO A 60 -0.82 -4.04 -1.63
N PHE A 61 -1.41 -2.86 -1.84
CA PHE A 61 -2.62 -2.71 -2.65
C PHE A 61 -2.34 -2.88 -4.14
N HIS A 62 -1.25 -2.30 -4.65
CA HIS A 62 -0.84 -2.50 -6.03
C HIS A 62 -0.54 -3.98 -6.32
N ASN A 63 0.08 -4.69 -5.37
CA ASN A 63 0.29 -6.13 -5.47
C ASN A 63 -1.02 -6.93 -5.48
N LEU A 64 -2.04 -6.51 -4.70
CA LEU A 64 -3.37 -7.12 -4.77
C LEU A 64 -4.03 -6.88 -6.13
N ILE A 65 -3.93 -5.67 -6.68
CA ILE A 65 -4.45 -5.35 -8.02
C ILE A 65 -3.75 -6.21 -9.07
N PHE A 66 -2.42 -6.34 -8.98
CA PHE A 66 -1.67 -7.21 -9.87
C PHE A 66 -2.15 -8.67 -9.80
N ARG A 67 -2.42 -9.18 -8.60
CA ARG A 67 -2.90 -10.56 -8.36
C ARG A 67 -4.38 -10.78 -8.62
N ALA A 68 -5.19 -9.74 -8.76
CA ALA A 68 -6.66 -9.85 -8.83
C ALA A 68 -7.17 -10.70 -10.01
N ARG A 69 -6.36 -10.88 -11.04
CA ARG A 69 -6.64 -11.77 -12.17
C ARG A 69 -5.37 -12.50 -12.62
N GLY A 70 -5.54 -13.62 -13.31
CA GLY A 70 -4.44 -14.27 -14.02
C GLY A 70 -3.88 -13.34 -15.08
N ARG A 71 -2.56 -13.25 -15.17
CA ARG A 71 -1.84 -12.41 -16.13
C ARG A 71 -0.85 -13.24 -16.94
N SER A 72 -0.75 -12.92 -18.22
CA SER A 72 0.32 -13.47 -19.05
C SER A 72 1.60 -12.63 -18.88
N TYR A 73 2.77 -13.25 -18.93
CA TYR A 73 4.04 -12.53 -19.00
C TYR A 73 4.12 -11.56 -20.19
N ARG A 74 3.30 -11.78 -21.24
CA ARG A 74 3.21 -10.89 -22.40
C ARG A 74 2.51 -9.57 -22.11
N GLU A 75 1.83 -9.44 -20.98
CA GLU A 75 1.23 -8.19 -20.51
C GLU A 75 2.24 -7.29 -19.78
N LEU A 76 3.46 -7.78 -19.56
CA LEU A 76 4.54 -7.02 -18.93
C LEU A 76 5.35 -6.25 -19.97
N PRO A 77 5.83 -5.05 -19.64
CA PRO A 77 5.74 -4.38 -18.36
C PRO A 77 4.33 -3.85 -18.06
N LEU A 78 3.86 -4.07 -16.82
CA LEU A 78 2.62 -3.45 -16.31
C LEU A 78 3.02 -2.35 -15.33
N ARG A 79 2.51 -1.14 -15.54
CA ARG A 79 2.83 0.04 -14.72
C ARG A 79 1.56 0.55 -14.06
N LEU A 80 1.49 0.46 -12.73
CA LEU A 80 0.39 0.99 -11.93
C LEU A 80 0.85 2.28 -11.27
N ALA A 81 0.06 3.34 -11.36
CA ALA A 81 0.33 4.63 -10.72
C ALA A 81 -0.86 5.08 -9.87
N GLU A 82 -0.59 5.79 -8.80
CA GLU A 82 -1.59 6.31 -7.89
C GLU A 82 -1.13 7.65 -7.30
N PHE A 83 -2.01 8.65 -7.26
CA PHE A 83 -1.86 9.78 -6.35
C PHE A 83 -2.35 9.32 -4.97
N GLY A 84 -1.48 8.61 -4.26
CA GLY A 84 -1.83 7.86 -3.06
C GLY A 84 -1.50 8.61 -1.78
N THR A 85 -2.50 8.77 -0.90
CA THR A 85 -2.28 9.28 0.44
C THR A 85 -1.91 8.12 1.36
N VAL A 86 -0.79 8.26 2.07
CA VAL A 86 -0.30 7.29 3.05
C VAL A 86 -0.17 7.95 4.41
N TYR A 87 -0.17 7.13 5.47
CA TYR A 87 -0.20 7.57 6.86
C TYR A 87 0.93 6.88 7.63
N ARG A 88 1.78 7.68 8.27
CA ARG A 88 2.92 7.18 9.03
C ARG A 88 2.91 7.73 10.43
N TYR A 89 3.01 6.88 11.43
CA TYR A 89 3.06 7.27 12.83
C TYR A 89 4.45 7.77 13.21
N GLU A 90 4.78 8.95 12.69
CA GLU A 90 6.05 9.61 12.99
C GLU A 90 6.05 10.14 14.44
N LYS A 91 7.16 9.92 15.16
CA LYS A 91 7.32 10.46 16.52
C LYS A 91 7.32 12.00 16.48
N SER A 92 6.70 12.64 17.48
CA SER A 92 6.54 14.10 17.51
C SER A 92 7.84 14.86 17.34
N GLY A 93 8.94 14.37 17.91
CA GLY A 93 10.27 15.01 17.79
C GLY A 93 10.92 14.87 16.41
N THR A 94 10.37 14.08 15.51
CA THR A 94 10.90 13.88 14.15
C THR A 94 10.13 14.67 13.09
N LEU A 95 8.99 15.26 13.44
CA LEU A 95 8.21 16.08 12.52
C LEU A 95 8.98 17.34 12.13
N SER A 96 8.98 17.68 10.84
CA SER A 96 9.74 18.84 10.34
C SER A 96 8.99 19.52 9.19
N GLY A 97 8.21 20.55 9.53
CA GLY A 97 7.45 21.34 8.56
C GLY A 97 6.63 20.46 7.60
N LEU A 98 6.81 20.68 6.31
CA LEU A 98 6.18 19.84 5.26
C LEU A 98 7.05 18.67 4.79
N THR A 99 8.30 18.57 5.27
CA THR A 99 9.24 17.54 4.80
C THR A 99 9.07 16.20 5.50
N ARG A 100 8.55 16.22 6.74
CA ARG A 100 8.27 15.01 7.50
C ARG A 100 6.96 15.15 8.26
N VAL A 101 5.91 14.56 7.71
CA VAL A 101 4.53 14.65 8.18
C VAL A 101 3.93 13.26 8.41
N ARG A 102 2.80 13.19 9.12
CA ARG A 102 2.10 11.93 9.41
C ARG A 102 1.15 11.47 8.31
N GLY A 103 0.72 12.37 7.44
CA GLY A 103 -0.11 12.08 6.29
C GLY A 103 0.41 12.84 5.07
N LEU A 104 0.64 12.15 3.97
CA LEU A 104 1.14 12.76 2.73
C LEU A 104 0.54 12.07 1.52
N THR A 105 0.36 12.84 0.46
CA THR A 105 -0.02 12.32 -0.85
C THR A 105 1.20 12.35 -1.76
N GLN A 106 1.48 11.23 -2.41
CA GLN A 106 2.60 11.09 -3.32
C GLN A 106 2.11 10.53 -4.66
N ASP A 107 2.78 10.89 -5.73
CA ASP A 107 2.68 10.22 -7.01
C ASP A 107 3.54 8.96 -6.94
N ASP A 108 2.90 7.84 -6.67
CA ASP A 108 3.55 6.56 -6.44
C ASP A 108 3.26 5.60 -7.59
N ALA A 109 4.25 4.79 -7.96
CA ALA A 109 4.09 3.83 -9.03
C ALA A 109 4.81 2.51 -8.72
N HIS A 110 4.22 1.41 -9.18
CA HIS A 110 4.83 0.09 -9.14
C HIS A 110 4.85 -0.50 -10.55
N ILE A 111 6.03 -0.92 -10.97
CA ILE A 111 6.26 -1.46 -12.31
C ILE A 111 6.59 -2.95 -12.18
N TYR A 112 5.76 -3.77 -12.80
CA TYR A 112 5.91 -5.22 -12.84
C TYR A 112 6.55 -5.61 -14.16
N VAL A 113 7.68 -6.29 -14.11
CA VAL A 113 8.52 -6.61 -15.27
C VAL A 113 9.08 -8.03 -15.19
N THR A 114 9.49 -8.56 -16.33
CA THR A 114 10.36 -9.74 -16.36
C THR A 114 11.81 -9.33 -16.09
N PRO A 115 12.70 -10.24 -15.66
CA PRO A 115 14.09 -9.92 -15.34
C PRO A 115 14.86 -9.24 -16.50
N ASP A 116 14.58 -9.62 -17.73
CA ASP A 116 15.20 -9.04 -18.95
C ASP A 116 14.70 -7.61 -19.23
N GLN A 117 13.52 -7.22 -18.76
CA GLN A 117 12.95 -5.88 -18.95
C GLN A 117 13.47 -4.86 -17.93
N VAL A 118 14.02 -5.28 -16.79
CA VAL A 118 14.42 -4.41 -15.66
C VAL A 118 15.34 -3.28 -16.14
N LYS A 119 16.38 -3.59 -16.92
CA LYS A 119 17.36 -2.60 -17.36
C LYS A 119 16.74 -1.50 -18.20
N ALA A 120 15.86 -1.87 -19.12
CA ALA A 120 15.17 -0.92 -20.00
C ALA A 120 14.20 -0.02 -19.22
N GLU A 121 13.46 -0.58 -18.27
CA GLU A 121 12.55 0.19 -17.44
C GLU A 121 13.28 1.17 -16.53
N VAL A 122 14.36 0.76 -15.86
CA VAL A 122 15.19 1.66 -15.05
C VAL A 122 15.77 2.80 -15.89
N ALA A 123 16.30 2.51 -17.07
CA ALA A 123 16.82 3.55 -17.97
C ALA A 123 15.71 4.55 -18.40
N SER A 124 14.52 4.05 -18.70
CA SER A 124 13.37 4.90 -19.05
C SER A 124 12.94 5.81 -17.89
N GLN A 125 12.95 5.29 -16.65
CA GLN A 125 12.63 6.10 -15.49
C GLN A 125 13.68 7.18 -15.22
N LEU A 126 14.95 6.86 -15.37
CA LEU A 126 16.03 7.85 -15.23
C LEU A 126 15.93 8.94 -16.27
N GLN A 127 15.65 8.59 -17.53
CA GLN A 127 15.46 9.58 -18.58
C GLN A 127 14.26 10.49 -18.28
N PHE A 128 13.13 9.92 -17.88
CA PHE A 128 11.94 10.69 -17.48
C PHE A 128 12.25 11.71 -16.40
N VAL A 129 12.98 11.32 -15.34
CA VAL A 129 13.37 12.23 -14.24
C VAL A 129 14.31 13.34 -14.72
N LEU A 130 15.20 13.05 -15.67
CA LEU A 130 16.15 14.05 -16.20
C LEU A 130 15.51 15.05 -17.17
N GLU A 131 14.40 14.68 -17.80
CA GLU A 131 13.67 15.54 -18.75
C GLU A 131 12.58 16.39 -18.10
N THR A 132 12.24 16.11 -16.82
CA THR A 132 11.21 16.82 -16.05
C THR A 132 11.83 17.87 -15.15
#